data_7c9626a683685c06c2c1e444a3c69f21
#
_entry.id   7c9626a683685c06c2c1e444a3c69f21
#
_cell.length_a   1.000
_cell.length_b   1.000
_cell.length_c   1.000
_cell.angle_alpha   90.00
_cell.angle_beta   90.00
_cell.angle_gamma   90.00
#
_symmetry.space_group_name_H-M   'P 1'
#
loop_
_entity.id
_entity.type
_entity.pdbx_description
1 polymer ?
#
loop_
_entity_poly.entity_id
_entity_poly.type
_entity_poly.pdbx_seq_one_letter_code
_entity_poly.pdbx_strand_id
1 'polypeptide(L)'
;MPRVSIPRASAFSVFRAAAIGGSCWPAAIRTFVELGFAVIVPIRRGYGATGGTYAEGSGSCRNPDYLGAGKHAAEDVLAALAYADTLPEVDRNHVVFVGQSAGGFASLAAASFAPKGLVAVVNFSGGRGGNPSIHPGMPCGPQQMADAIGHFASTTPVPVLWHYVQNDKYFAPDVVATWFAAFQAAGGHGQLIVEPPFGRNGHGMFAVKNSIPIWLPHFEEFLAPLVSMKPARPS
;
A
#
# COMPACT_ATOMS: atom_id res chain seq x y z
N MET A 1 -38.23 -14.99 -14.06
CA MET A 1 -37.67 -14.33 -12.90
C MET A 1 -36.64 -13.33 -13.38
N PRO A 2 -36.73 -12.03 -13.07
CA PRO A 2 -35.74 -11.06 -13.47
C PRO A 2 -34.43 -11.38 -12.72
N ARG A 3 -33.33 -11.49 -13.47
CA ARG A 3 -31.99 -11.59 -12.86
C ARG A 3 -31.69 -10.25 -12.17
N VAL A 4 -31.62 -10.24 -10.85
CA VAL A 4 -31.10 -9.11 -10.10
C VAL A 4 -29.64 -8.95 -10.51
N SER A 5 -29.35 -7.91 -11.25
CA SER A 5 -27.97 -7.53 -11.58
C SER A 5 -27.34 -7.00 -10.26
N ILE A 6 -26.54 -7.82 -9.63
CA ILE A 6 -25.69 -7.37 -8.52
C ILE A 6 -24.62 -6.47 -9.14
N PRO A 7 -24.48 -5.20 -8.72
CA PRO A 7 -23.40 -4.35 -9.19
C PRO A 7 -22.06 -5.03 -8.88
N ARG A 8 -21.17 -5.12 -9.87
CA ARG A 8 -19.80 -5.63 -9.64
C ARG A 8 -19.11 -4.72 -8.64
N ALA A 9 -18.53 -5.30 -7.60
CA ALA A 9 -17.73 -4.55 -6.64
C ALA A 9 -16.39 -4.17 -7.29
N SER A 10 -15.92 -2.93 -7.06
CA SER A 10 -14.57 -2.54 -7.45
C SER A 10 -13.54 -3.45 -6.77
N ALA A 11 -12.55 -3.94 -7.51
CA ALA A 11 -11.52 -4.79 -6.94
C ALA A 11 -10.57 -3.94 -6.09
N PHE A 12 -10.29 -4.41 -4.89
CA PHE A 12 -9.41 -3.75 -3.95
C PHE A 12 -8.42 -4.76 -3.38
N SER A 13 -7.13 -4.47 -3.49
CA SER A 13 -6.08 -5.33 -2.97
C SER A 13 -5.37 -4.65 -1.81
N VAL A 14 -5.50 -5.17 -0.60
CA VAL A 14 -4.78 -4.70 0.59
C VAL A 14 -3.55 -5.57 0.79
N PHE A 15 -2.36 -4.99 0.66
CA PHE A 15 -1.10 -5.70 0.89
C PHE A 15 -0.54 -5.39 2.26
N ARG A 16 -0.30 -6.42 3.04
CA ARG A 16 0.23 -6.31 4.39
C ARG A 16 1.76 -6.30 4.40
N ALA A 17 2.36 -5.42 5.22
CA ALA A 17 3.68 -5.67 5.75
C ALA A 17 3.62 -6.86 6.71
N ALA A 18 4.63 -7.76 6.67
CA ALA A 18 4.68 -8.84 7.62
C ALA A 18 4.86 -8.28 9.03
N ALA A 19 3.87 -8.50 9.86
CA ALA A 19 4.12 -8.66 11.28
C ALA A 19 4.06 -10.16 11.55
N ILE A 20 5.07 -10.69 12.17
CA ILE A 20 5.06 -12.03 12.75
C ILE A 20 3.92 -12.04 13.77
N GLY A 21 2.82 -12.76 13.42
CA GLY A 21 1.63 -12.80 14.25
C GLY A 21 0.36 -12.38 13.50
N GLY A 22 -0.47 -13.34 13.20
CA GLY A 22 -1.64 -13.35 12.34
C GLY A 22 -2.78 -12.38 12.65
N SER A 23 -2.61 -11.11 12.61
CA SER A 23 -3.73 -10.18 12.61
C SER A 23 -3.89 -9.54 11.23
N CYS A 24 -4.89 -9.97 10.47
CA CYS A 24 -5.52 -9.17 9.44
C CYS A 24 -5.95 -7.84 10.08
N TRP A 25 -6.01 -6.74 9.32
CA TRP A 25 -6.60 -5.48 9.79
C TRP A 25 -8.13 -5.51 9.63
N PRO A 26 -8.86 -6.19 10.52
CA PRO A 26 -10.26 -6.50 10.28
C PRO A 26 -11.12 -5.23 10.22
N ALA A 27 -10.70 -4.17 10.90
CA ALA A 27 -11.42 -2.90 10.88
C ALA A 27 -11.27 -2.20 9.52
N ALA A 28 -10.04 -2.04 8.99
CA ALA A 28 -9.82 -1.44 7.68
C ALA A 28 -10.47 -2.27 6.55
N ILE A 29 -10.31 -3.60 6.57
CA ILE A 29 -10.95 -4.50 5.60
C ILE A 29 -12.47 -4.31 5.62
N ARG A 30 -13.09 -4.28 6.80
CA ARG A 30 -14.54 -4.05 6.93
C ARG A 30 -14.95 -2.71 6.36
N THR A 31 -14.19 -1.64 6.65
CA THR A 31 -14.44 -0.31 6.08
C THR A 31 -14.43 -0.35 4.55
N PHE A 32 -13.43 -0.99 3.93
CA PHE A 32 -13.40 -1.08 2.47
C PHE A 32 -14.55 -1.89 1.89
N VAL A 33 -14.94 -2.99 2.53
CA VAL A 33 -16.13 -3.77 2.12
C VAL A 33 -17.41 -2.93 2.24
N GLU A 34 -17.54 -2.13 3.30
CA GLU A 34 -18.67 -1.21 3.49
C GLU A 34 -18.72 -0.12 2.41
N LEU A 35 -17.56 0.36 1.94
CA LEU A 35 -17.44 1.27 0.80
C LEU A 35 -17.77 0.61 -0.56
N GLY A 36 -17.95 -0.71 -0.59
CA GLY A 36 -18.36 -1.45 -1.78
C GLY A 36 -17.22 -2.13 -2.54
N PHE A 37 -16.02 -2.22 -1.94
CA PHE A 37 -14.90 -2.94 -2.53
C PHE A 37 -14.97 -4.45 -2.27
N ALA A 38 -14.53 -5.25 -3.24
CA ALA A 38 -14.08 -6.61 -3.00
C ALA A 38 -12.64 -6.55 -2.51
N VAL A 39 -12.36 -7.13 -1.33
CA VAL A 39 -11.04 -7.02 -0.69
C VAL A 39 -10.29 -8.34 -0.76
N ILE A 40 -9.10 -8.34 -1.35
CA ILE A 40 -8.19 -9.49 -1.39
C ILE A 40 -6.92 -9.12 -0.63
N VAL A 41 -6.55 -9.94 0.34
CA VAL A 41 -5.37 -9.74 1.18
C VAL A 41 -4.39 -10.90 0.96
N PRO A 42 -3.46 -10.80 0.01
CA PRO A 42 -2.50 -11.87 -0.22
C PRO A 42 -1.49 -11.96 0.92
N ILE A 43 -1.16 -13.18 1.30
CA ILE A 43 0.00 -13.48 2.14
C ILE A 43 1.14 -13.83 1.20
N ARG A 44 2.07 -12.89 0.98
CA ARG A 44 3.15 -13.03 0.03
C ARG A 44 4.15 -14.15 0.43
N ARG A 45 4.93 -14.64 -0.54
CA ARG A 45 5.93 -15.71 -0.31
C ARG A 45 6.89 -15.38 0.84
N GLY A 46 7.16 -16.35 1.70
CA GLY A 46 8.00 -16.19 2.90
C GLY A 46 7.30 -15.54 4.09
N TYR A 47 6.00 -15.19 3.96
CA TYR A 47 5.23 -14.68 5.08
C TYR A 47 4.16 -15.68 5.56
N GLY A 48 4.05 -15.81 6.87
CA GLY A 48 2.96 -16.54 7.54
C GLY A 48 2.66 -17.92 6.95
N ALA A 49 1.39 -18.19 6.69
CA ALA A 49 0.91 -19.50 6.22
C ALA A 49 1.31 -19.86 4.79
N THR A 50 1.68 -18.89 3.96
CA THR A 50 2.15 -19.16 2.59
C THR A 50 3.49 -19.89 2.60
N GLY A 51 4.34 -19.64 3.62
CA GLY A 51 5.64 -20.29 3.73
C GLY A 51 6.58 -19.98 2.55
N GLY A 52 7.50 -20.90 2.30
CA GLY A 52 8.52 -20.74 1.25
C GLY A 52 9.66 -19.81 1.64
N THR A 53 10.57 -19.59 0.69
CA THR A 53 11.71 -18.68 0.89
C THR A 53 11.24 -17.22 0.87
N TYR A 54 11.71 -16.42 1.82
CA TYR A 54 11.46 -14.99 1.86
C TYR A 54 12.10 -14.32 0.64
N ALA A 55 11.29 -13.90 -0.33
CA ALA A 55 11.76 -13.38 -1.61
C ALA A 55 12.12 -11.89 -1.57
N GLU A 56 11.62 -11.14 -0.59
CA GLU A 56 11.73 -9.68 -0.51
C GLU A 56 12.95 -9.20 0.29
N GLY A 57 13.95 -10.04 0.48
CA GLY A 57 15.17 -9.66 1.17
C GLY A 57 15.94 -8.58 0.40
N SER A 58 16.26 -7.48 1.06
CA SER A 58 17.04 -6.38 0.47
C SER A 58 18.55 -6.45 0.79
N GLY A 59 19.03 -7.53 1.38
CA GLY A 59 20.43 -7.70 1.72
C GLY A 59 20.88 -6.89 2.94
N SER A 60 22.11 -6.36 2.91
CA SER A 60 22.71 -5.66 4.05
C SER A 60 22.25 -4.20 4.14
N CYS A 61 22.25 -3.65 5.36
CA CYS A 61 21.95 -2.23 5.59
C CYS A 61 22.93 -1.26 4.90
N ARG A 62 24.15 -1.71 4.60
CA ARG A 62 25.16 -0.87 3.93
C ARG A 62 24.87 -0.67 2.44
N ASN A 63 24.29 -1.66 1.79
CA ASN A 63 23.97 -1.62 0.36
C ASN A 63 22.69 -2.44 0.12
N PRO A 64 21.52 -1.91 0.51
CA PRO A 64 20.26 -2.62 0.32
C PRO A 64 19.80 -2.60 -1.14
N ASP A 65 19.43 -3.77 -1.66
CA ASP A 65 18.77 -3.91 -2.97
C ASP A 65 17.26 -3.75 -2.82
N TYR A 66 16.79 -2.52 -2.72
CA TYR A 66 15.36 -2.25 -2.67
C TYR A 66 14.66 -2.44 -4.00
N LEU A 67 15.38 -2.24 -5.10
CA LEU A 67 14.83 -2.46 -6.44
C LEU A 67 14.48 -3.93 -6.66
N GLY A 68 15.41 -4.85 -6.37
CA GLY A 68 15.16 -6.29 -6.45
C GLY A 68 14.07 -6.75 -5.48
N ALA A 69 14.15 -6.30 -4.21
CA ALA A 69 13.12 -6.60 -3.20
C ALA A 69 11.72 -6.15 -3.62
N GLY A 70 11.60 -4.97 -4.23
CA GLY A 70 10.33 -4.45 -4.74
C GLY A 70 9.80 -5.25 -5.92
N LYS A 71 10.65 -5.64 -6.88
CA LYS A 71 10.26 -6.48 -8.01
C LYS A 71 9.72 -7.84 -7.55
N HIS A 72 10.40 -8.50 -6.61
CA HIS A 72 9.91 -9.76 -6.06
C HIS A 72 8.59 -9.61 -5.29
N ALA A 73 8.42 -8.50 -4.54
CA ALA A 73 7.15 -8.21 -3.89
C ALA A 73 6.02 -7.97 -4.90
N ALA A 74 6.33 -7.29 -6.02
CA ALA A 74 5.37 -7.01 -7.08
C ALA A 74 4.84 -8.30 -7.75
N GLU A 75 5.67 -9.34 -7.92
CA GLU A 75 5.25 -10.63 -8.48
C GLU A 75 4.06 -11.22 -7.70
N ASP A 76 4.12 -11.20 -6.38
CA ASP A 76 3.05 -11.75 -5.53
C ASP A 76 1.78 -10.88 -5.56
N VAL A 77 1.95 -9.56 -5.66
CA VAL A 77 0.84 -8.62 -5.83
C VAL A 77 0.13 -8.85 -7.15
N LEU A 78 0.89 -8.99 -8.23
CA LEU A 78 0.35 -9.23 -9.58
C LEU A 78 -0.29 -10.62 -9.69
N ALA A 79 0.25 -11.63 -9.02
CA ALA A 79 -0.38 -12.95 -8.93
C ALA A 79 -1.74 -12.89 -8.21
N ALA A 80 -1.84 -12.10 -7.14
CA ALA A 80 -3.12 -11.87 -6.46
C ALA A 80 -4.13 -11.12 -7.35
N LEU A 81 -3.66 -10.16 -8.15
CA LEU A 81 -4.52 -9.48 -9.14
C LEU A 81 -5.00 -10.46 -10.22
N ALA A 82 -4.11 -11.30 -10.75
CA ALA A 82 -4.50 -12.33 -11.72
C ALA A 82 -5.55 -13.30 -11.16
N TYR A 83 -5.46 -13.65 -9.88
CA TYR A 83 -6.51 -14.41 -9.20
C TYR A 83 -7.82 -13.61 -9.09
N ALA A 84 -7.75 -12.33 -8.69
CA ALA A 84 -8.92 -11.46 -8.62
C ALA A 84 -9.67 -11.39 -9.96
N ASP A 85 -8.93 -11.36 -11.07
CA ASP A 85 -9.47 -11.33 -12.42
C ASP A 85 -10.27 -12.59 -12.81
N THR A 86 -10.13 -13.68 -12.07
CA THR A 86 -10.94 -14.89 -12.27
C THR A 86 -12.31 -14.82 -11.59
N LEU A 87 -12.49 -13.89 -10.65
CA LEU A 87 -13.71 -13.76 -9.85
C LEU A 87 -14.78 -12.94 -10.60
N PRO A 88 -15.98 -13.49 -10.81
CA PRO A 88 -17.02 -12.82 -11.61
C PRO A 88 -17.62 -11.58 -10.92
N GLU A 89 -17.47 -11.47 -9.59
CA GLU A 89 -17.95 -10.36 -8.78
C GLU A 89 -17.03 -9.14 -8.79
N VAL A 90 -15.80 -9.31 -9.29
CA VAL A 90 -14.77 -8.27 -9.29
C VAL A 90 -14.86 -7.41 -10.53
N ASP A 91 -14.88 -6.09 -10.36
CA ASP A 91 -14.69 -5.15 -11.45
C ASP A 91 -13.18 -4.99 -11.75
N ARG A 92 -12.77 -5.61 -12.86
CA ARG A 92 -11.37 -5.65 -13.31
C ARG A 92 -10.84 -4.31 -13.83
N ASN A 93 -11.71 -3.31 -14.01
CA ASN A 93 -11.32 -2.01 -14.56
C ASN A 93 -11.13 -0.94 -13.46
N HIS A 94 -11.46 -1.26 -12.22
CA HIS A 94 -11.35 -0.33 -11.09
C HIS A 94 -10.61 -0.99 -9.92
N VAL A 95 -9.33 -1.29 -10.14
CA VAL A 95 -8.44 -1.89 -9.13
C VAL A 95 -7.68 -0.81 -8.38
N VAL A 96 -7.65 -0.90 -7.07
CA VAL A 96 -6.85 -0.03 -6.19
C VAL A 96 -5.87 -0.90 -5.41
N PHE A 97 -4.59 -0.58 -5.46
CA PHE A 97 -3.60 -1.21 -4.59
C PHE A 97 -3.47 -0.40 -3.29
N VAL A 98 -3.65 -1.06 -2.15
CA VAL A 98 -3.46 -0.45 -0.83
C VAL A 98 -2.47 -1.26 -0.03
N GLY A 99 -1.50 -0.60 0.55
CA GLY A 99 -0.52 -1.28 1.37
C GLY A 99 0.03 -0.43 2.49
N GLN A 100 0.50 -1.10 3.55
CA GLN A 100 1.21 -0.47 4.65
C GLN A 100 2.65 -0.98 4.73
N SER A 101 3.58 -0.08 5.05
CA SER A 101 4.99 -0.42 5.27
C SER A 101 5.58 -1.18 4.06
N ALA A 102 6.14 -2.37 4.23
CA ALA A 102 6.60 -3.19 3.12
C ALA A 102 5.48 -3.51 2.10
N GLY A 103 4.20 -3.52 2.52
CA GLY A 103 3.06 -3.67 1.63
C GLY A 103 2.80 -2.42 0.78
N GLY A 104 2.97 -1.22 1.34
CA GLY A 104 2.89 0.04 0.59
C GLY A 104 3.96 0.13 -0.48
N PHE A 105 5.18 -0.24 -0.14
CA PHE A 105 6.30 -0.34 -1.09
C PHE A 105 6.03 -1.39 -2.19
N ALA A 106 5.49 -2.57 -1.82
CA ALA A 106 5.10 -3.60 -2.77
C ALA A 106 4.01 -3.13 -3.75
N SER A 107 3.03 -2.37 -3.24
CA SER A 107 1.96 -1.79 -4.06
C SER A 107 2.50 -0.80 -5.10
N LEU A 108 3.45 0.06 -4.69
CA LEU A 108 4.13 0.99 -5.60
C LEU A 108 4.95 0.24 -6.65
N ALA A 109 5.73 -0.77 -6.23
CA ALA A 109 6.50 -1.61 -7.15
C ALA A 109 5.60 -2.35 -8.15
N ALA A 110 4.47 -2.90 -7.71
CA ALA A 110 3.52 -3.58 -8.59
C ALA A 110 2.85 -2.62 -9.60
N ALA A 111 2.56 -1.38 -9.18
CA ALA A 111 1.99 -0.36 -10.07
C ALA A 111 2.91 -0.01 -11.22
N SER A 112 4.24 -0.10 -11.04
CA SER A 112 5.22 0.18 -12.09
C SER A 112 5.17 -0.79 -13.27
N PHE A 113 4.54 -1.94 -13.11
CA PHE A 113 4.26 -2.88 -14.21
C PHE A 113 2.99 -2.52 -15.01
N ALA A 114 2.35 -1.40 -14.69
CA ALA A 114 1.16 -0.90 -15.36
C ALA A 114 0.05 -1.95 -15.55
N PRO A 115 -0.36 -2.69 -14.49
CA PRO A 115 -1.35 -3.73 -14.64
C PRO A 115 -2.69 -3.16 -15.09
N LYS A 116 -3.35 -3.89 -16.00
CA LYS A 116 -4.62 -3.46 -16.58
C LYS A 116 -5.68 -3.29 -15.49
N GLY A 117 -6.41 -2.19 -15.56
CA GLY A 117 -7.50 -1.88 -14.63
C GLY A 117 -7.07 -1.25 -13.31
N LEU A 118 -5.77 -1.15 -13.02
CA LEU A 118 -5.29 -0.37 -11.88
C LEU A 118 -5.63 1.10 -12.11
N VAL A 119 -6.25 1.74 -11.13
CA VAL A 119 -6.66 3.16 -11.18
C VAL A 119 -5.98 4.02 -10.13
N ALA A 120 -5.50 3.43 -9.04
CA ALA A 120 -4.83 4.16 -7.97
C ALA A 120 -3.96 3.25 -7.09
N VAL A 121 -3.02 3.86 -6.38
CA VAL A 121 -2.29 3.25 -5.27
C VAL A 121 -2.47 4.09 -4.01
N VAL A 122 -2.69 3.43 -2.86
CA VAL A 122 -2.69 4.07 -1.55
C VAL A 122 -1.58 3.45 -0.68
N ASN A 123 -0.61 4.27 -0.35
CA ASN A 123 0.63 3.90 0.32
C ASN A 123 0.64 4.44 1.75
N PHE A 124 0.25 3.62 2.72
CA PHE A 124 0.28 3.96 4.14
C PHE A 124 1.64 3.63 4.76
N SER A 125 2.41 4.65 5.14
CA SER A 125 3.73 4.52 5.75
C SER A 125 4.62 3.50 5.02
N GLY A 126 4.60 3.53 3.68
CA GLY A 126 5.25 2.52 2.85
C GLY A 126 6.75 2.72 2.74
N GLY A 127 7.49 1.62 2.81
CA GLY A 127 8.95 1.62 2.75
C GLY A 127 9.53 0.35 3.35
N ARG A 128 10.85 0.29 3.37
CA ARG A 128 11.63 -0.84 3.92
C ARG A 128 12.88 -0.33 4.65
N GLY A 129 13.54 -1.24 5.36
CA GLY A 129 14.82 -0.93 6.02
C GLY A 129 14.72 -0.18 7.34
N GLY A 130 13.52 0.20 7.79
CA GLY A 130 13.33 0.87 9.07
C GLY A 130 13.57 -0.07 10.26
N ASN A 131 14.29 0.42 11.27
CA ASN A 131 14.48 -0.26 12.55
C ASN A 131 14.35 0.76 13.70
N PRO A 132 13.16 0.90 14.29
CA PRO A 132 12.90 1.92 15.29
C PRO A 132 13.68 1.73 16.61
N SER A 133 14.21 0.54 16.86
CA SER A 133 15.01 0.26 18.06
C SER A 133 16.48 0.66 17.93
N ILE A 134 16.99 0.75 16.68
CA ILE A 134 18.40 1.07 16.41
C ILE A 134 18.51 2.50 15.85
N HIS A 135 17.69 2.83 14.87
CA HIS A 135 17.71 4.11 14.17
C HIS A 135 16.27 4.62 13.98
N PRO A 136 15.65 5.19 15.04
CA PRO A 136 14.28 5.70 14.95
C PRO A 136 14.13 6.75 13.84
N GLY A 137 13.19 6.51 12.93
CA GLY A 137 12.89 7.39 11.81
C GLY A 137 13.82 7.28 10.61
N MET A 138 15.01 6.69 10.77
CA MET A 138 16.01 6.60 9.71
C MET A 138 16.18 5.15 9.23
N PRO A 139 15.68 4.80 8.04
CA PRO A 139 15.87 3.46 7.48
C PRO A 139 17.29 3.22 6.96
N CYS A 140 17.64 1.97 6.77
CA CYS A 140 18.84 1.59 6.03
C CYS A 140 18.77 2.15 4.60
N GLY A 141 19.87 2.74 4.11
CA GLY A 141 19.98 3.18 2.73
C GLY A 141 18.83 4.06 2.24
N PRO A 142 18.54 5.21 2.87
CA PRO A 142 17.41 6.04 2.47
C PRO A 142 17.53 6.55 1.04
N GLN A 143 18.76 6.75 0.51
CA GLN A 143 18.98 7.13 -0.88
C GLN A 143 18.67 5.98 -1.85
N GLN A 144 19.12 4.75 -1.54
CA GLN A 144 18.78 3.57 -2.36
C GLN A 144 17.26 3.31 -2.40
N MET A 145 16.54 3.67 -1.33
CA MET A 145 15.08 3.63 -1.32
C MET A 145 14.51 4.72 -2.25
N ALA A 146 15.03 5.94 -2.21
CA ALA A 146 14.64 7.02 -3.12
C ALA A 146 14.86 6.63 -4.59
N ASP A 147 16.01 6.01 -4.88
CA ASP A 147 16.36 5.55 -6.23
C ASP A 147 15.39 4.44 -6.72
N ALA A 148 15.07 3.47 -5.86
CA ALA A 148 14.09 2.42 -6.18
C ALA A 148 12.68 3.00 -6.40
N ILE A 149 12.27 3.95 -5.56
CA ILE A 149 10.98 4.65 -5.70
C ILE A 149 10.94 5.44 -7.02
N GLY A 150 11.99 6.18 -7.36
CA GLY A 150 12.09 6.89 -8.63
C GLY A 150 12.01 5.94 -9.83
N HIS A 151 12.69 4.78 -9.75
CA HIS A 151 12.60 3.76 -10.79
C HIS A 151 11.15 3.26 -10.97
N PHE A 152 10.42 2.95 -9.90
CA PHE A 152 9.02 2.51 -10.00
C PHE A 152 8.12 3.63 -10.47
N ALA A 153 8.33 4.86 -10.02
CA ALA A 153 7.54 6.02 -10.42
C ALA A 153 7.57 6.28 -11.93
N SER A 154 8.74 6.06 -12.58
CA SER A 154 8.94 6.33 -14.00
C SER A 154 8.01 5.56 -14.95
N THR A 155 7.41 4.49 -14.47
CA THR A 155 6.48 3.64 -15.24
C THR A 155 5.13 3.46 -14.56
N THR A 156 4.89 4.07 -13.41
CA THR A 156 3.61 4.01 -12.69
C THR A 156 2.58 4.94 -13.38
N PRO A 157 1.52 4.42 -14.01
CA PRO A 157 0.61 5.22 -14.83
C PRO A 157 -0.53 5.87 -14.06
N VAL A 158 -0.63 5.60 -12.74
CA VAL A 158 -1.78 6.00 -11.92
C VAL A 158 -1.35 6.86 -10.74
N PRO A 159 -2.25 7.70 -10.21
CA PRO A 159 -1.94 8.51 -9.05
C PRO A 159 -1.72 7.67 -7.79
N VAL A 160 -0.87 8.17 -6.90
CA VAL A 160 -0.51 7.53 -5.62
C VAL A 160 -0.81 8.46 -4.45
N LEU A 161 -1.62 8.01 -3.50
CA LEU A 161 -1.75 8.65 -2.20
C LEU A 161 -0.66 8.13 -1.26
N TRP A 162 0.21 9.02 -0.78
CA TRP A 162 1.20 8.78 0.25
C TRP A 162 0.66 9.30 1.57
N HIS A 163 0.39 8.40 2.51
CA HIS A 163 -0.22 8.75 3.79
C HIS A 163 0.67 8.29 4.94
N TYR A 164 1.26 9.26 5.63
CA TYR A 164 2.27 9.05 6.69
C TYR A 164 1.89 9.80 7.96
N VAL A 165 2.70 9.67 9.01
CA VAL A 165 2.45 10.26 10.33
C VAL A 165 3.73 10.88 10.86
N GLN A 166 3.64 12.06 11.48
CA GLN A 166 4.79 12.84 11.95
C GLN A 166 5.71 12.07 12.91
N ASN A 167 5.16 11.22 13.76
CA ASN A 167 5.91 10.43 14.73
C ASN A 167 6.13 8.98 14.28
N ASP A 168 6.19 8.72 12.97
CA ASP A 168 6.60 7.42 12.44
C ASP A 168 8.05 7.15 12.82
N LYS A 169 8.28 6.07 13.58
CA LYS A 169 9.63 5.68 14.04
C LYS A 169 10.38 4.78 13.07
N TYR A 170 9.76 4.42 11.94
CA TYR A 170 10.44 3.71 10.84
C TYR A 170 10.91 4.67 9.77
N PHE A 171 10.08 5.68 9.42
CA PHE A 171 10.31 6.61 8.33
C PHE A 171 9.91 8.02 8.79
N ALA A 172 10.89 8.83 9.16
CA ALA A 172 10.65 10.20 9.58
C ALA A 172 10.14 11.08 8.42
N PRO A 173 9.42 12.17 8.70
CA PRO A 173 8.82 13.01 7.65
C PRO A 173 9.79 13.57 6.63
N ASP A 174 11.01 13.91 7.00
CA ASP A 174 12.07 14.39 6.12
C ASP A 174 12.56 13.32 5.15
N VAL A 175 12.70 12.08 5.62
CA VAL A 175 13.00 10.93 4.77
C VAL A 175 11.87 10.69 3.76
N VAL A 176 10.63 10.71 4.23
CA VAL A 176 9.43 10.53 3.38
C VAL A 176 9.32 11.66 2.35
N ALA A 177 9.58 12.90 2.74
CA ALA A 177 9.59 14.05 1.83
C ALA A 177 10.63 13.87 0.71
N THR A 178 11.82 13.36 1.04
CA THR A 178 12.86 13.04 0.06
C THR A 178 12.41 11.95 -0.91
N TRP A 179 11.77 10.89 -0.41
CA TRP A 179 11.23 9.81 -1.23
C TRP A 179 10.11 10.28 -2.16
N PHE A 180 9.22 11.12 -1.63
CA PHE A 180 8.13 11.69 -2.44
C PHE A 180 8.65 12.65 -3.51
N ALA A 181 9.68 13.45 -3.20
CA ALA A 181 10.35 14.28 -4.19
C ALA A 181 11.00 13.44 -5.31
N ALA A 182 11.66 12.34 -4.98
CA ALA A 182 12.21 11.40 -5.97
C ALA A 182 11.11 10.76 -6.83
N PHE A 183 9.97 10.40 -6.21
CA PHE A 183 8.79 9.90 -6.92
C PHE A 183 8.28 10.92 -7.95
N GLN A 184 8.10 12.19 -7.54
CA GLN A 184 7.62 13.25 -8.43
C GLN A 184 8.63 13.59 -9.53
N ALA A 185 9.92 13.67 -9.20
CA ALA A 185 10.97 13.96 -10.17
C ALA A 185 11.07 12.92 -11.29
N ALA A 186 10.68 11.68 -11.00
CA ALA A 186 10.63 10.59 -11.98
C ALA A 186 9.30 10.53 -12.77
N GLY A 187 8.40 11.49 -12.61
CA GLY A 187 7.11 11.54 -13.32
C GLY A 187 5.93 10.95 -12.55
N GLY A 188 6.12 10.52 -11.32
CA GLY A 188 5.02 10.03 -10.49
C GLY A 188 4.03 11.13 -10.11
N HIS A 189 2.75 10.83 -10.17
CA HIS A 189 1.66 11.74 -9.80
C HIS A 189 1.01 11.31 -8.50
N GLY A 190 0.71 12.24 -7.59
CA GLY A 190 0.04 11.89 -6.35
C GLY A 190 0.08 12.98 -5.29
N GLN A 191 -0.32 12.60 -4.10
CA GLN A 191 -0.43 13.48 -2.94
C GLN A 191 0.36 12.88 -1.77
N LEU A 192 1.03 13.70 -1.00
CA LEU A 192 1.64 13.35 0.27
C LEU A 192 0.85 14.00 1.42
N ILE A 193 0.35 13.17 2.32
CA ILE A 193 -0.29 13.58 3.57
C ILE A 193 0.58 13.10 4.72
N VAL A 194 0.90 13.98 5.64
CA VAL A 194 1.63 13.67 6.86
C VAL A 194 0.76 14.09 8.06
N GLU A 195 0.10 13.11 8.65
CA GLU A 195 -0.80 13.32 9.80
C GLU A 195 -0.05 13.78 11.05
N PRO A 196 -0.71 14.49 11.95
CA PRO A 196 -0.20 14.75 13.28
C PRO A 196 0.23 13.46 14.02
N PRO A 197 1.01 13.55 15.10
CA PRO A 197 1.46 12.39 15.86
C PRO A 197 0.29 11.49 16.31
N PHE A 198 0.41 10.18 16.05
CA PHE A 198 -0.55 9.17 16.46
C PHE A 198 0.07 8.16 17.43
N GLY A 199 -0.46 8.06 18.62
CA GLY A 199 0.07 7.16 19.66
C GLY A 199 1.55 7.39 19.95
N ARG A 200 2.25 6.33 20.36
CA ARG A 200 3.71 6.39 20.64
C ARG A 200 4.58 6.19 19.40
N ASN A 201 4.01 5.63 18.34
CA ASN A 201 4.65 5.39 17.05
C ASN A 201 3.55 5.37 15.97
N GLY A 202 3.56 6.36 15.10
CA GLY A 202 2.55 6.53 14.06
C GLY A 202 2.60 5.49 12.95
N HIS A 203 3.68 4.70 12.82
CA HIS A 203 3.86 3.74 11.72
C HIS A 203 2.69 2.76 11.54
N GLY A 204 2.08 2.34 12.64
CA GLY A 204 0.96 1.40 12.63
C GLY A 204 -0.42 2.04 12.57
N MET A 205 -0.52 3.35 12.35
CA MET A 205 -1.80 4.07 12.41
C MET A 205 -2.89 3.42 11.57
N PHE A 206 -2.61 3.07 10.32
CA PHE A 206 -3.58 2.43 9.42
C PHE A 206 -4.23 1.16 9.99
N ALA A 207 -3.48 0.39 10.79
CA ALA A 207 -3.95 -0.87 11.37
C ALA A 207 -4.89 -0.71 12.57
N VAL A 208 -5.02 0.50 13.12
CA VAL A 208 -5.75 0.77 14.37
C VAL A 208 -7.17 1.23 14.07
N LYS A 209 -8.16 0.57 14.67
CA LYS A 209 -9.58 0.91 14.43
C LYS A 209 -9.88 2.40 14.66
N ASN A 210 -9.35 2.97 15.75
CA ASN A 210 -9.63 4.36 16.12
C ASN A 210 -8.95 5.40 15.20
N SER A 211 -8.10 4.99 14.26
CA SER A 211 -7.53 5.89 13.25
C SER A 211 -8.35 5.98 11.98
N ILE A 212 -9.37 5.14 11.80
CA ILE A 212 -10.22 5.18 10.60
C ILE A 212 -10.76 6.58 10.33
N PRO A 213 -11.31 7.34 11.31
CA PRO A 213 -11.79 8.69 11.07
C PRO A 213 -10.71 9.70 10.65
N ILE A 214 -9.41 9.34 10.82
CA ILE A 214 -8.29 10.19 10.44
C ILE A 214 -7.95 9.96 8.96
N TRP A 215 -7.67 8.71 8.57
CA TRP A 215 -7.21 8.42 7.22
C TRP A 215 -8.33 8.23 6.19
N LEU A 216 -9.53 7.84 6.61
CA LEU A 216 -10.64 7.53 5.71
C LEU A 216 -11.10 8.73 4.87
N PRO A 217 -11.26 9.95 5.40
CA PRO A 217 -11.63 11.11 4.58
C PRO A 217 -10.66 11.37 3.43
N HIS A 218 -9.36 11.28 3.69
CA HIS A 218 -8.33 11.44 2.65
C HIS A 218 -8.35 10.33 1.60
N PHE A 219 -8.63 9.10 2.03
CA PHE A 219 -8.82 7.97 1.14
C PHE A 219 -10.04 8.17 0.23
N GLU A 220 -11.18 8.57 0.78
CA GLU A 220 -12.41 8.82 0.02
C GLU A 220 -12.25 9.99 -0.95
N GLU A 221 -11.68 11.12 -0.51
CA GLU A 221 -11.42 12.29 -1.34
C GLU A 221 -10.50 11.96 -2.53
N PHE A 222 -9.42 11.23 -2.26
CA PHE A 222 -8.46 10.83 -3.28
C PHE A 222 -9.08 9.88 -4.32
N LEU A 223 -9.92 8.95 -3.91
CA LEU A 223 -10.50 7.95 -4.81
C LEU A 223 -11.82 8.38 -5.46
N ALA A 224 -12.52 9.37 -4.93
CA ALA A 224 -13.82 9.80 -5.45
C ALA A 224 -13.86 10.07 -6.96
N PRO A 225 -12.85 10.69 -7.59
CA PRO A 225 -12.84 10.90 -9.03
C PRO A 225 -12.49 9.64 -9.85
N LEU A 226 -12.00 8.59 -9.21
CA LEU A 226 -11.41 7.42 -9.87
C LEU A 226 -12.30 6.17 -9.79
N VAL A 227 -13.07 6.04 -8.71
CA VAL A 227 -13.94 4.89 -8.46
C VAL A 227 -15.26 5.31 -7.82
N SER A 228 -16.33 4.57 -8.12
CA SER A 228 -17.60 4.75 -7.44
C SER A 228 -17.59 4.02 -6.10
N MET A 229 -17.73 4.75 -5.01
CA MET A 229 -17.81 4.23 -3.65
C MET A 229 -19.22 4.40 -3.08
N LYS A 230 -19.64 3.51 -2.19
CA LYS A 230 -20.82 3.72 -1.36
C LYS A 230 -20.47 4.74 -0.28
N PRO A 231 -21.40 5.67 0.08
CA PRO A 231 -21.14 6.56 1.18
C PRO A 231 -20.88 5.76 2.47
N ALA A 232 -19.87 6.18 3.23
CA ALA A 232 -19.58 5.57 4.53
C ALA A 232 -20.81 5.68 5.43
N ARG A 233 -21.15 4.62 6.15
CA ARG A 233 -22.23 4.69 7.13
C ARG A 233 -21.77 5.57 8.30
N PRO A 234 -22.60 6.53 8.74
CA PRO A 234 -22.29 7.28 9.96
C PRO A 234 -22.11 6.29 11.12
N SER A 235 -20.99 6.45 11.84
CA SER A 235 -20.62 5.67 13.01
C SER A 235 -21.52 5.88 14.21
#